data_931db9a1e8491829f3f22f75323ea242
#
_entry.id   931db9a1e8491829f3f22f75323ea242
#
_cell.length_a   1.000
_cell.length_b   1.000
_cell.length_c   1.000
_cell.angle_alpha   90.00
_cell.angle_beta   90.00
_cell.angle_gamma   90.00
#
_symmetry.space_group_name_H-M   'P 1'
#
loop_
_entity.id
_entity.type
_entity.pdbx_description
1 polymer ?
#
loop_
_entity_poly.entity_id
_entity_poly.type
_entity_poly.pdbx_seq_one_letter_code
_entity_poly.pdbx_strand_id
1 'polypeptide(L)'
;MSAEPYVRQDPNPTPLTFKLPEGAIDSHMHVIGPFDRFPLAASSKYQPFEATWEEQKEILIDRMGFSGFVVVQATCHGTDNSVVVDALEHMEGRAAAVVSVNEDVPVDGLRRMHQAGVRGVRFAFLPHIASETTPTDVIQLIAEKIAPFGWHTDLYFLPDTFDVMEPLIRALPTPVIIDHMGRPDVTVPVDQNEYFKRLIDLGASRSDIFWKLTSPDRYTRSARPEDWSRALPFAHALQRSFPGNVLSGTDRPRPNMNTVILTGRGNPPNKMPNDGDIANFWIWPSAHKDAEILKQMLVVNPRKLYPFKA
;
A
#
# COMPACT_ATOMS: atom_id res chain seq x y z
N MET A 1 5.53 25.22 -16.38
CA MET A 1 5.55 25.49 -14.93
C MET A 1 6.43 24.42 -14.33
N SER A 2 7.57 24.77 -13.71
CA SER A 2 8.41 23.80 -13.01
C SER A 2 7.60 23.27 -11.82
N ALA A 3 7.33 21.95 -11.81
CA ALA A 3 6.73 21.31 -10.66
C ALA A 3 7.60 21.62 -9.43
N GLU A 4 7.00 22.09 -8.34
CA GLU A 4 7.75 22.24 -7.09
C GLU A 4 8.32 20.89 -6.68
N PRO A 5 9.59 20.82 -6.24
CA PRO A 5 10.20 19.57 -5.87
C PRO A 5 9.45 18.95 -4.69
N TYR A 6 9.24 17.65 -4.75
CA TYR A 6 8.68 16.88 -3.63
C TYR A 6 9.56 17.04 -2.38
N VAL A 7 8.96 17.38 -1.24
CA VAL A 7 9.69 17.45 0.03
C VAL A 7 9.98 16.04 0.51
N ARG A 8 11.25 15.70 0.62
CA ARG A 8 11.69 14.40 1.12
C ARG A 8 11.41 14.30 2.62
N GLN A 9 11.00 13.13 3.06
CA GLN A 9 10.86 12.83 4.49
C GLN A 9 12.22 12.83 5.19
N ASP A 10 12.21 13.11 6.50
CA ASP A 10 13.38 12.91 7.35
C ASP A 10 13.74 11.40 7.36
N PRO A 11 14.95 11.03 6.93
CA PRO A 11 15.36 9.62 6.92
C PRO A 11 15.57 9.05 8.33
N ASN A 12 15.55 9.90 9.37
CA ASN A 12 15.67 9.47 10.74
C ASN A 12 14.26 9.30 11.35
N PRO A 13 13.74 8.08 11.50
CA PRO A 13 12.42 7.87 12.05
C PRO A 13 12.35 8.31 13.50
N THR A 14 11.24 8.95 13.86
CA THR A 14 10.91 9.25 15.25
C THR A 14 10.93 7.94 16.06
N PRO A 15 11.56 7.91 17.25
CA PRO A 15 11.59 6.70 18.08
C PRO A 15 10.18 6.14 18.34
N LEU A 16 10.05 4.82 18.23
CA LEU A 16 8.76 4.16 18.46
C LEU A 16 8.38 4.22 19.94
N THR A 17 7.11 4.52 20.22
CA THR A 17 6.53 4.55 21.57
C THR A 17 6.03 3.18 22.02
N PHE A 18 6.23 2.15 21.20
CA PHE A 18 5.85 0.76 21.44
C PHE A 18 6.91 -0.18 20.85
N LYS A 19 6.83 -1.46 21.17
CA LYS A 19 7.72 -2.47 20.59
C LYS A 19 7.06 -3.14 19.40
N LEU A 20 7.73 -3.18 18.25
CA LEU A 20 7.30 -4.01 17.13
C LEU A 20 7.35 -5.49 17.52
N PRO A 21 6.36 -6.29 17.12
CA PRO A 21 6.41 -7.73 17.32
C PRO A 21 7.55 -8.35 16.49
N GLU A 22 8.17 -9.39 16.99
CA GLU A 22 9.14 -10.16 16.24
C GLU A 22 8.52 -10.70 14.96
N GLY A 23 9.22 -10.57 13.85
CA GLY A 23 8.71 -10.95 12.53
C GLY A 23 7.76 -9.94 11.90
N ALA A 24 7.69 -8.70 12.40
CA ALA A 24 6.84 -7.64 11.84
C ALA A 24 7.20 -7.33 10.38
N ILE A 25 6.18 -7.24 9.53
CA ILE A 25 6.27 -6.93 8.10
C ILE A 25 5.59 -5.60 7.82
N ASP A 26 6.28 -4.70 7.13
CA ASP A 26 5.65 -3.55 6.48
C ASP A 26 4.97 -4.03 5.20
N SER A 27 3.63 -4.03 5.16
CA SER A 27 2.85 -4.61 4.04
C SER A 27 2.65 -3.67 2.85
N HIS A 28 3.23 -2.46 2.88
CA HIS A 28 3.12 -1.52 1.76
C HIS A 28 4.22 -0.45 1.79
N MET A 29 5.20 -0.59 0.92
CA MET A 29 6.21 0.42 0.67
C MET A 29 6.62 0.38 -0.82
N HIS A 30 7.35 1.40 -1.27
CA HIS A 30 7.80 1.52 -2.65
C HIS A 30 9.32 1.62 -2.73
N VAL A 31 9.90 1.11 -3.82
CA VAL A 31 11.28 1.37 -4.23
C VAL A 31 11.23 2.22 -5.49
N ILE A 32 12.05 3.26 -5.56
CA ILE A 32 12.09 4.22 -6.66
C ILE A 32 13.54 4.51 -7.02
N GLY A 33 13.92 4.20 -8.26
CA GLY A 33 15.29 4.41 -8.75
C GLY A 33 16.34 3.42 -8.19
N PRO A 34 17.64 3.68 -8.37
CA PRO A 34 18.19 4.92 -8.97
C PRO A 34 17.83 5.07 -10.45
N PHE A 35 17.60 6.30 -10.90
CA PHE A 35 17.02 6.57 -12.24
C PHE A 35 17.97 6.30 -13.41
N ASP A 36 19.26 6.21 -13.16
CA ASP A 36 20.28 5.81 -14.15
C ASP A 36 20.19 4.31 -14.50
N ARG A 37 19.67 3.48 -13.57
CA ARG A 37 19.42 2.05 -13.77
C ARG A 37 17.96 1.73 -14.04
N PHE A 38 17.06 2.42 -13.36
CA PHE A 38 15.61 2.20 -13.39
C PHE A 38 14.90 3.52 -13.71
N PRO A 39 14.84 3.91 -15.00
CA PRO A 39 14.24 5.19 -15.40
C PRO A 39 12.75 5.23 -15.12
N LEU A 40 12.22 6.43 -14.99
CA LEU A 40 10.79 6.64 -14.91
C LEU A 40 10.13 6.30 -16.26
N ALA A 41 8.93 5.74 -16.20
CA ALA A 41 8.13 5.51 -17.39
C ALA A 41 7.81 6.83 -18.10
N ALA A 42 7.84 6.84 -19.43
CA ALA A 42 7.48 8.02 -20.22
C ALA A 42 6.05 8.52 -19.94
N SER A 43 5.18 7.62 -19.49
CA SER A 43 3.79 7.90 -19.08
C SER A 43 3.66 8.37 -17.63
N SER A 44 4.74 8.50 -16.87
CA SER A 44 4.67 8.91 -15.47
C SER A 44 4.00 10.27 -15.31
N LYS A 45 3.02 10.36 -14.39
CA LYS A 45 2.29 11.59 -14.10
C LYS A 45 2.97 12.49 -13.09
N TYR A 46 4.04 12.00 -12.45
CA TYR A 46 4.79 12.74 -11.42
C TYR A 46 6.28 12.36 -11.48
N GLN A 47 7.11 13.25 -10.97
CA GLN A 47 8.54 13.03 -10.85
C GLN A 47 8.92 12.95 -9.37
N PRO A 48 9.02 11.74 -8.80
CA PRO A 48 9.40 11.54 -7.40
C PRO A 48 10.90 11.78 -7.21
N PHE A 49 11.35 11.77 -5.96
CA PHE A 49 12.76 11.59 -5.63
C PHE A 49 13.13 10.09 -5.63
N GLU A 50 14.41 9.79 -5.76
CA GLU A 50 14.91 8.43 -5.61
C GLU A 50 14.77 7.96 -4.16
N ALA A 51 14.38 6.70 -4.01
CA ALA A 51 14.22 6.01 -2.73
C ALA A 51 14.55 4.53 -2.95
N THR A 52 15.85 4.21 -2.93
CA THR A 52 16.37 2.89 -3.31
C THR A 52 16.08 1.82 -2.27
N TRP A 53 16.22 0.55 -2.64
CA TRP A 53 15.98 -0.56 -1.70
C TRP A 53 16.95 -0.53 -0.51
N GLU A 54 18.20 -0.05 -0.69
CA GLU A 54 19.17 0.12 0.38
C GLU A 54 18.67 1.11 1.43
N GLU A 55 18.14 2.26 0.99
CA GLU A 55 17.56 3.26 1.89
C GLU A 55 16.34 2.70 2.61
N GLN A 56 15.48 1.96 1.90
CA GLN A 56 14.29 1.35 2.51
C GLN A 56 14.68 0.32 3.58
N LYS A 57 15.69 -0.53 3.27
CA LYS A 57 16.22 -1.50 4.22
C LYS A 57 16.80 -0.80 5.45
N GLU A 58 17.65 0.20 5.25
CA GLU A 58 18.26 0.95 6.34
C GLU A 58 17.19 1.53 7.29
N ILE A 59 16.16 2.17 6.73
CA ILE A 59 15.15 2.85 7.55
C ILE A 59 14.18 1.86 8.20
N LEU A 60 13.56 0.98 7.42
CA LEU A 60 12.52 0.10 7.92
C LEU A 60 13.07 -1.06 8.76
N ILE A 61 14.16 -1.67 8.32
CA ILE A 61 14.73 -2.84 9.01
C ILE A 61 15.75 -2.42 10.06
N ASP A 62 16.80 -1.71 9.64
CA ASP A 62 17.94 -1.50 10.52
C ASP A 62 17.65 -0.45 11.61
N ARG A 63 16.82 0.56 11.33
CA ARG A 63 16.46 1.62 12.30
C ARG A 63 15.13 1.41 13.01
N MET A 64 14.07 0.96 12.31
CA MET A 64 12.75 0.78 12.91
C MET A 64 12.53 -0.63 13.47
N GLY A 65 13.22 -1.65 12.96
CA GLY A 65 13.14 -3.02 13.47
C GLY A 65 12.07 -3.89 12.81
N PHE A 66 11.56 -3.53 11.62
CA PHE A 66 10.79 -4.48 10.82
C PHE A 66 11.67 -5.66 10.39
N SER A 67 11.09 -6.84 10.28
CA SER A 67 11.81 -8.04 9.81
C SER A 67 11.86 -8.13 8.29
N GLY A 68 10.92 -7.50 7.61
CA GLY A 68 10.81 -7.46 6.16
C GLY A 68 9.73 -6.50 5.67
N PHE A 69 9.53 -6.45 4.36
CA PHE A 69 8.54 -5.55 3.75
C PHE A 69 7.98 -6.09 2.43
N VAL A 70 6.84 -5.54 2.02
CA VAL A 70 6.23 -5.77 0.70
C VAL A 70 6.48 -4.57 -0.19
N VAL A 71 7.26 -4.78 -1.25
CA VAL A 71 7.53 -3.77 -2.28
C VAL A 71 6.34 -3.71 -3.22
N VAL A 72 5.62 -2.61 -3.24
CA VAL A 72 4.55 -2.35 -4.19
C VAL A 72 5.10 -1.51 -5.34
N GLN A 73 4.90 -1.94 -6.58
CA GLN A 73 5.36 -1.19 -7.74
C GLN A 73 4.83 0.25 -7.71
N ALA A 74 5.75 1.22 -7.76
CA ALA A 74 5.39 2.62 -7.87
C ALA A 74 4.91 2.95 -9.30
N THR A 75 3.77 3.64 -9.43
CA THR A 75 3.17 3.94 -10.75
C THR A 75 4.07 4.76 -11.66
N CYS A 76 5.08 5.45 -11.12
CA CYS A 76 6.07 6.19 -11.90
C CYS A 76 7.00 5.30 -12.75
N HIS A 77 7.13 4.01 -12.44
CA HIS A 77 7.86 3.03 -13.26
C HIS A 77 6.94 2.26 -14.23
N GLY A 78 5.62 2.54 -14.21
CA GLY A 78 4.66 1.85 -15.09
C GLY A 78 4.68 0.34 -14.88
N THR A 79 4.80 -0.41 -15.98
CA THR A 79 4.88 -1.87 -16.00
C THR A 79 6.31 -2.43 -16.09
N ASP A 80 7.32 -1.57 -16.01
CA ASP A 80 8.71 -2.01 -15.84
C ASP A 80 8.96 -2.31 -14.35
N ASN A 81 8.91 -3.59 -14.01
CA ASN A 81 9.07 -4.08 -12.65
C ASN A 81 10.53 -4.40 -12.30
N SER A 82 11.51 -3.98 -13.10
CA SER A 82 12.92 -4.29 -12.88
C SER A 82 13.44 -3.78 -11.53
N VAL A 83 13.02 -2.58 -11.11
CA VAL A 83 13.37 -2.01 -9.80
C VAL A 83 12.85 -2.85 -8.62
N VAL A 84 11.66 -3.43 -8.78
CA VAL A 84 11.05 -4.30 -7.76
C VAL A 84 11.78 -5.65 -7.69
N VAL A 85 12.10 -6.24 -8.84
CA VAL A 85 12.83 -7.51 -8.92
C VAL A 85 14.23 -7.37 -8.35
N ASP A 86 14.94 -6.29 -8.68
CA ASP A 86 16.26 -5.97 -8.10
C ASP A 86 16.20 -5.91 -6.56
N ALA A 87 15.20 -5.24 -6.00
CA ALA A 87 15.01 -5.19 -4.55
C ALA A 87 14.77 -6.58 -3.94
N LEU A 88 13.96 -7.43 -4.58
CA LEU A 88 13.72 -8.79 -4.10
C LEU A 88 14.98 -9.65 -4.07
N GLU A 89 15.83 -9.55 -5.10
CA GLU A 89 17.08 -10.30 -5.20
C GLU A 89 18.04 -9.96 -4.06
N HIS A 90 18.12 -8.69 -3.65
CA HIS A 90 19.00 -8.23 -2.59
C HIS A 90 18.45 -8.44 -1.16
N MET A 91 17.17 -8.69 -1.01
CA MET A 91 16.53 -8.84 0.32
C MET A 91 16.52 -10.26 0.88
N GLU A 92 17.09 -11.25 0.15
CA GLU A 92 17.33 -12.62 0.64
C GLU A 92 16.10 -13.32 1.25
N GLY A 93 14.89 -13.01 0.74
CA GLY A 93 13.62 -13.56 1.21
C GLY A 93 12.97 -12.76 2.34
N ARG A 94 13.53 -11.62 2.73
CA ARG A 94 12.90 -10.65 3.65
C ARG A 94 12.00 -9.64 2.92
N ALA A 95 11.83 -9.77 1.61
CA ALA A 95 10.88 -8.98 0.84
C ALA A 95 9.98 -9.88 0.01
N ALA A 96 8.76 -9.42 -0.22
CA ALA A 96 7.84 -9.89 -1.23
C ALA A 96 7.39 -8.70 -2.07
N ALA A 97 6.69 -8.93 -3.18
CA ALA A 97 6.30 -7.81 -4.02
C ALA A 97 4.92 -7.93 -4.65
N VAL A 98 4.40 -6.76 -5.02
CA VAL A 98 3.22 -6.55 -5.85
C VAL A 98 3.64 -5.71 -7.05
N VAL A 99 3.40 -6.22 -8.26
CA VAL A 99 3.84 -5.63 -9.53
C VAL A 99 2.70 -4.97 -10.29
N SER A 100 3.02 -4.27 -11.39
CA SER A 100 2.05 -3.81 -12.38
C SER A 100 2.34 -4.48 -13.72
N VAL A 101 1.32 -5.03 -14.37
CA VAL A 101 1.45 -5.71 -15.66
C VAL A 101 0.32 -5.32 -16.62
N ASN A 102 0.54 -5.53 -17.91
CA ASN A 102 -0.48 -5.42 -18.95
C ASN A 102 -1.11 -6.79 -19.23
N GLU A 103 -2.20 -6.80 -20.00
CA GLU A 103 -2.93 -8.00 -20.40
C GLU A 103 -2.12 -8.98 -21.26
N ASP A 104 -1.11 -8.50 -21.96
CA ASP A 104 -0.22 -9.30 -22.82
C ASP A 104 0.96 -9.91 -22.06
N VAL A 105 1.04 -9.71 -20.73
CA VAL A 105 2.11 -10.30 -19.91
C VAL A 105 2.22 -11.81 -20.17
N PRO A 106 3.42 -12.32 -20.57
CA PRO A 106 3.57 -13.73 -20.85
C PRO A 106 3.62 -14.55 -19.56
N VAL A 107 3.06 -15.77 -19.59
CA VAL A 107 3.04 -16.68 -18.43
C VAL A 107 4.45 -16.97 -17.90
N ASP A 108 5.45 -17.08 -18.79
CA ASP A 108 6.84 -17.27 -18.36
C ASP A 108 7.42 -16.04 -17.65
N GLY A 109 6.95 -14.84 -17.99
CA GLY A 109 7.24 -13.62 -17.25
C GLY A 109 6.69 -13.68 -15.83
N LEU A 110 5.41 -14.07 -15.68
CA LEU A 110 4.77 -14.26 -14.38
C LEU A 110 5.49 -15.33 -13.54
N ARG A 111 5.93 -16.45 -14.19
CA ARG A 111 6.69 -17.49 -13.51
C ARG A 111 8.02 -17.00 -12.96
N ARG A 112 8.79 -16.23 -13.74
CA ARG A 112 10.05 -15.61 -13.27
C ARG A 112 9.81 -14.67 -12.12
N MET A 113 8.81 -13.79 -12.20
CA MET A 113 8.44 -12.89 -11.11
C MET A 113 7.99 -13.65 -9.86
N HIS A 114 7.24 -14.76 -10.02
CA HIS A 114 6.85 -15.61 -8.90
C HIS A 114 8.06 -16.20 -8.18
N GLN A 115 9.04 -16.70 -8.93
CA GLN A 115 10.28 -17.25 -8.39
C GLN A 115 11.12 -16.18 -7.66
N ALA A 116 11.08 -14.92 -8.13
CA ALA A 116 11.74 -13.80 -7.47
C ALA A 116 11.06 -13.38 -6.16
N GLY A 117 9.78 -13.70 -5.95
CA GLY A 117 9.06 -13.35 -4.71
C GLY A 117 7.82 -12.48 -4.91
N VAL A 118 7.40 -12.24 -6.16
CA VAL A 118 6.14 -11.53 -6.45
C VAL A 118 4.93 -12.38 -6.08
N ARG A 119 3.91 -11.74 -5.48
CA ARG A 119 2.68 -12.40 -5.00
C ARG A 119 1.39 -11.67 -5.35
N GLY A 120 1.45 -10.60 -6.11
CA GLY A 120 0.24 -9.88 -6.53
C GLY A 120 0.45 -8.92 -7.67
N VAL A 121 -0.67 -8.45 -8.23
CA VAL A 121 -0.72 -7.39 -9.24
C VAL A 121 -1.58 -6.25 -8.71
N ARG A 122 -1.10 -5.01 -8.87
CA ARG A 122 -1.79 -3.81 -8.43
C ARG A 122 -2.37 -3.01 -9.58
N PHE A 123 -3.60 -2.55 -9.39
CA PHE A 123 -4.29 -1.60 -10.25
C PHE A 123 -4.64 -0.33 -9.48
N ALA A 124 -4.27 0.82 -10.01
CA ALA A 124 -4.53 2.12 -9.40
C ALA A 124 -5.44 2.96 -10.31
N PHE A 125 -6.58 3.40 -9.77
CA PHE A 125 -7.64 4.13 -10.49
C PHE A 125 -7.66 5.62 -10.13
N LEU A 126 -6.48 6.22 -9.94
CA LEU A 126 -6.36 7.62 -9.56
C LEU A 126 -5.75 8.42 -10.71
N PRO A 127 -6.49 9.36 -11.30
CA PRO A 127 -6.04 10.11 -12.49
C PRO A 127 -4.73 10.87 -12.33
N HIS A 128 -4.33 11.19 -11.09
CA HIS A 128 -3.11 11.94 -10.81
C HIS A 128 -1.85 11.07 -10.64
N ILE A 129 -2.00 9.74 -10.58
CA ILE A 129 -0.86 8.80 -10.45
C ILE A 129 -0.85 7.71 -11.51
N ALA A 130 -2.01 7.40 -12.10
CA ALA A 130 -2.12 6.43 -13.19
C ALA A 130 -2.22 7.16 -14.52
N SER A 131 -1.52 6.66 -15.55
CA SER A 131 -1.58 7.23 -16.90
C SER A 131 -2.93 6.99 -17.54
N GLU A 132 -3.50 5.81 -17.33
CA GLU A 132 -4.79 5.35 -17.86
C GLU A 132 -5.51 4.50 -16.81
N THR A 133 -6.83 4.43 -16.90
CA THR A 133 -7.65 3.53 -16.09
C THR A 133 -7.68 2.17 -16.79
N THR A 134 -7.24 1.12 -16.10
CA THR A 134 -7.33 -0.24 -16.64
C THR A 134 -8.80 -0.67 -16.70
N PRO A 135 -9.31 -1.10 -17.86
CA PRO A 135 -10.67 -1.63 -18.00
C PRO A 135 -10.91 -2.85 -17.09
N THR A 136 -12.14 -3.02 -16.63
CA THR A 136 -12.48 -4.11 -15.68
C THR A 136 -12.32 -5.51 -16.28
N ASP A 137 -12.57 -5.67 -17.56
CA ASP A 137 -12.36 -6.93 -18.30
C ASP A 137 -10.87 -7.28 -18.42
N VAL A 138 -10.00 -6.28 -18.58
CA VAL A 138 -8.54 -6.47 -18.55
C VAL A 138 -8.08 -6.90 -17.16
N ILE A 139 -8.63 -6.30 -16.09
CA ILE A 139 -8.33 -6.72 -14.71
C ILE A 139 -8.75 -8.18 -14.49
N GLN A 140 -9.96 -8.53 -14.93
CA GLN A 140 -10.46 -9.91 -14.85
C GLN A 140 -9.52 -10.89 -15.58
N LEU A 141 -9.12 -10.55 -16.80
CA LEU A 141 -8.19 -11.36 -17.60
C LEU A 141 -6.83 -11.55 -16.90
N ILE A 142 -6.27 -10.48 -16.33
CA ILE A 142 -5.00 -10.57 -15.59
C ILE A 142 -5.18 -11.39 -14.32
N ALA A 143 -6.30 -11.21 -13.59
CA ALA A 143 -6.59 -11.99 -12.39
C ALA A 143 -6.69 -13.50 -12.69
N GLU A 144 -7.30 -13.87 -13.81
CA GLU A 144 -7.34 -15.27 -14.29
C GLU A 144 -5.94 -15.83 -14.60
N LYS A 145 -5.04 -14.99 -15.18
CA LYS A 145 -3.65 -15.40 -15.46
C LYS A 145 -2.82 -15.58 -14.20
N ILE A 146 -3.06 -14.82 -13.13
CA ILE A 146 -2.27 -14.88 -11.89
C ILE A 146 -2.86 -15.82 -10.84
N ALA A 147 -4.13 -16.19 -10.94
CA ALA A 147 -4.78 -17.12 -10.02
C ALA A 147 -4.04 -18.48 -9.86
N PRO A 148 -3.54 -19.12 -10.95
CA PRO A 148 -2.78 -20.38 -10.83
C PRO A 148 -1.46 -20.26 -10.04
N PHE A 149 -0.94 -19.04 -9.86
CA PHE A 149 0.24 -18.77 -9.04
C PHE A 149 -0.11 -18.50 -7.57
N GLY A 150 -1.40 -18.44 -7.22
CA GLY A 150 -1.85 -18.07 -5.89
C GLY A 150 -1.61 -16.59 -5.57
N TRP A 151 -1.49 -15.73 -6.59
CA TRP A 151 -1.31 -14.29 -6.39
C TRP A 151 -2.64 -13.61 -6.08
N HIS A 152 -2.57 -12.45 -5.43
CA HIS A 152 -3.72 -11.58 -5.16
C HIS A 152 -3.81 -10.42 -6.15
N THR A 153 -5.00 -9.83 -6.24
CA THR A 153 -5.27 -8.58 -6.95
C THR A 153 -5.35 -7.44 -5.93
N ASP A 154 -4.51 -6.42 -6.09
CA ASP A 154 -4.44 -5.25 -5.22
C ASP A 154 -5.11 -4.05 -5.91
N LEU A 155 -6.11 -3.45 -5.27
CA LEU A 155 -6.97 -2.42 -5.88
C LEU A 155 -6.91 -1.11 -5.11
N TYR A 156 -6.48 -0.04 -5.79
CA TYR A 156 -6.50 1.31 -5.28
C TYR A 156 -7.49 2.16 -6.07
N PHE A 157 -8.65 2.43 -5.50
CA PHE A 157 -9.75 3.16 -6.12
C PHE A 157 -10.33 4.23 -5.20
N LEU A 158 -11.18 5.09 -5.77
CA LEU A 158 -11.91 6.14 -5.06
C LEU A 158 -13.38 5.74 -4.84
N PRO A 159 -14.07 6.33 -3.85
CA PRO A 159 -15.47 6.03 -3.57
C PRO A 159 -16.42 6.18 -4.77
N ASP A 160 -16.16 7.14 -5.66
CA ASP A 160 -16.96 7.42 -6.85
C ASP A 160 -16.88 6.32 -7.93
N THR A 161 -15.87 5.45 -7.86
CA THR A 161 -15.71 4.30 -8.77
C THR A 161 -16.27 3.00 -8.18
N PHE A 162 -16.80 3.03 -6.96
CA PHE A 162 -17.16 1.81 -6.23
C PHE A 162 -18.28 1.01 -6.89
N ASP A 163 -19.25 1.66 -7.54
CA ASP A 163 -20.33 0.96 -8.27
C ASP A 163 -19.82 0.07 -9.41
N VAL A 164 -18.63 0.40 -9.97
CA VAL A 164 -17.93 -0.41 -10.96
C VAL A 164 -17.03 -1.45 -10.28
N MET A 165 -16.38 -1.08 -9.18
CA MET A 165 -15.42 -1.94 -8.48
C MET A 165 -16.11 -3.08 -7.70
N GLU A 166 -17.25 -2.83 -7.08
CA GLU A 166 -17.91 -3.83 -6.25
C GLU A 166 -18.25 -5.13 -7.03
N PRO A 167 -18.94 -5.09 -8.19
CA PRO A 167 -19.22 -6.30 -8.96
C PRO A 167 -17.94 -6.97 -9.48
N LEU A 168 -16.93 -6.20 -9.88
CA LEU A 168 -15.63 -6.74 -10.27
C LEU A 168 -15.00 -7.53 -9.11
N ILE A 169 -14.87 -6.91 -7.91
CA ILE A 169 -14.27 -7.53 -6.73
C ILE A 169 -14.97 -8.84 -6.37
N ARG A 170 -16.30 -8.87 -6.46
CA ARG A 170 -17.09 -10.09 -6.19
C ARG A 170 -16.79 -11.22 -7.18
N ALA A 171 -16.41 -10.91 -8.41
CA ALA A 171 -16.18 -11.88 -9.50
C ALA A 171 -14.72 -12.33 -9.61
N LEU A 172 -13.74 -11.59 -9.06
CA LEU A 172 -12.32 -11.92 -9.20
C LEU A 172 -11.99 -13.34 -8.65
N PRO A 173 -11.22 -14.16 -9.40
CA PRO A 173 -10.84 -15.51 -8.98
C PRO A 173 -9.67 -15.55 -7.98
N THR A 174 -9.14 -14.41 -7.60
CA THR A 174 -7.98 -14.23 -6.71
C THR A 174 -8.40 -13.66 -5.37
N PRO A 175 -7.63 -13.83 -4.29
CA PRO A 175 -7.74 -12.95 -3.13
C PRO A 175 -7.61 -11.49 -3.56
N VAL A 176 -8.30 -10.60 -2.85
CA VAL A 176 -8.32 -9.16 -3.18
C VAL A 176 -7.77 -8.36 -2.00
N ILE A 177 -6.89 -7.41 -2.30
CA ILE A 177 -6.47 -6.40 -1.33
C ILE A 177 -7.10 -5.06 -1.71
N ILE A 178 -7.72 -4.39 -0.75
CA ILE A 178 -8.20 -3.02 -0.88
C ILE A 178 -7.19 -2.09 -0.21
N ASP A 179 -6.53 -1.26 -1.04
CA ASP A 179 -5.54 -0.29 -0.57
C ASP A 179 -6.19 0.84 0.23
N HIS A 180 -5.47 1.33 1.24
CA HIS A 180 -5.79 2.54 1.99
C HIS A 180 -7.25 2.58 2.48
N MET A 181 -7.76 1.46 3.04
CA MET A 181 -9.12 1.28 3.55
C MET A 181 -10.25 1.58 2.54
N GLY A 182 -9.98 1.60 1.22
CA GLY A 182 -10.93 2.04 0.20
C GLY A 182 -11.23 3.54 0.25
N ARG A 183 -10.44 4.34 0.97
CA ARG A 183 -10.51 5.81 1.06
C ARG A 183 -11.89 6.37 1.48
N PRO A 184 -12.45 5.94 2.62
CA PRO A 184 -13.70 6.51 3.10
C PRO A 184 -13.57 8.00 3.42
N ASP A 185 -14.66 8.75 3.30
CA ASP A 185 -14.72 10.12 3.79
C ASP A 185 -14.80 10.10 5.34
N VAL A 186 -13.68 10.38 5.99
CA VAL A 186 -13.55 10.38 7.45
C VAL A 186 -14.17 11.61 8.12
N THR A 187 -14.77 12.53 7.37
CA THR A 187 -15.55 13.65 7.92
C THR A 187 -16.98 13.24 8.27
N VAL A 188 -17.45 12.13 7.71
CA VAL A 188 -18.74 11.51 8.02
C VAL A 188 -18.53 10.44 9.09
N PRO A 189 -19.30 10.41 10.20
CA PRO A 189 -19.19 9.36 11.21
C PRO A 189 -19.27 7.96 10.60
N VAL A 190 -18.51 7.00 11.15
CA VAL A 190 -18.40 5.64 10.60
C VAL A 190 -19.73 4.90 10.46
N ASP A 191 -20.66 5.13 11.41
CA ASP A 191 -22.00 4.56 11.45
C ASP A 191 -23.00 5.26 10.52
N GLN A 192 -22.64 6.41 9.96
CA GLN A 192 -23.43 7.18 9.00
C GLN A 192 -22.84 7.17 7.59
N ASN A 193 -21.65 6.58 7.40
CA ASN A 193 -20.95 6.53 6.12
C ASN A 193 -21.47 5.36 5.28
N GLU A 194 -22.41 5.63 4.37
CA GLU A 194 -23.05 4.60 3.53
C GLU A 194 -22.07 3.89 2.60
N TYR A 195 -21.07 4.60 2.06
CA TYR A 195 -20.01 3.97 1.28
C TYR A 195 -19.21 2.96 2.13
N PHE A 196 -18.84 3.34 3.34
CA PHE A 196 -18.09 2.45 4.22
C PHE A 196 -18.91 1.23 4.68
N LYS A 197 -20.22 1.39 4.90
CA LYS A 197 -21.12 0.24 5.15
C LYS A 197 -21.08 -0.75 3.99
N ARG A 198 -21.17 -0.27 2.75
CA ARG A 198 -21.06 -1.12 1.56
C ARG A 198 -19.68 -1.82 1.47
N LEU A 199 -18.60 -1.17 1.88
CA LEU A 199 -17.28 -1.82 1.98
C LEU A 199 -17.28 -2.96 3.01
N ILE A 200 -17.90 -2.76 4.18
CA ILE A 200 -18.05 -3.81 5.18
C ILE A 200 -18.90 -4.98 4.63
N ASP A 201 -20.00 -4.71 3.96
CA ASP A 201 -20.84 -5.73 3.33
C ASP A 201 -20.10 -6.51 2.24
N LEU A 202 -19.29 -5.81 1.44
CA LEU A 202 -18.40 -6.43 0.46
C LEU A 202 -17.39 -7.37 1.15
N GLY A 203 -16.73 -6.92 2.21
CA GLY A 203 -15.79 -7.73 2.99
C GLY A 203 -16.44 -8.95 3.63
N ALA A 204 -17.69 -8.83 4.09
CA ALA A 204 -18.44 -9.94 4.65
C ALA A 204 -18.87 -10.98 3.60
N SER A 205 -18.92 -10.61 2.32
CA SER A 205 -19.33 -11.50 1.23
C SER A 205 -18.27 -12.50 0.78
N ARG A 206 -16.98 -12.23 1.13
CA ARG A 206 -15.83 -13.06 0.75
C ARG A 206 -14.78 -13.07 1.87
N SER A 207 -14.30 -14.23 2.27
CA SER A 207 -13.29 -14.38 3.34
C SER A 207 -11.86 -14.03 2.92
N ASP A 208 -11.62 -13.79 1.63
CA ASP A 208 -10.31 -13.52 1.03
C ASP A 208 -10.13 -12.07 0.56
N ILE A 209 -10.93 -11.14 1.09
CA ILE A 209 -10.70 -9.70 0.96
C ILE A 209 -9.84 -9.23 2.13
N PHE A 210 -8.73 -8.56 1.81
CA PHE A 210 -7.79 -7.97 2.76
C PHE A 210 -7.83 -6.44 2.68
N TRP A 211 -7.50 -5.80 3.80
CA TRP A 211 -7.58 -4.34 3.95
C TRP A 211 -6.24 -3.79 4.39
N LYS A 212 -5.66 -2.86 3.62
CA LYS A 212 -4.45 -2.15 4.04
C LYS A 212 -4.81 -0.89 4.81
N LEU A 213 -4.41 -0.84 6.07
CA LEU A 213 -4.47 0.36 6.91
C LEU A 213 -3.18 1.16 6.70
N THR A 214 -3.13 1.95 5.64
CA THR A 214 -1.96 2.74 5.21
C THR A 214 -2.38 4.15 4.83
N SER A 215 -1.45 5.09 4.74
CA SER A 215 -1.65 6.45 4.22
C SER A 215 -2.79 7.25 4.88
N PRO A 216 -2.77 7.45 6.20
CA PRO A 216 -3.81 8.21 6.91
C PRO A 216 -3.92 9.67 6.46
N ASP A 217 -2.83 10.24 5.95
CA ASP A 217 -2.75 11.59 5.38
C ASP A 217 -3.71 11.78 4.20
N ARG A 218 -3.94 10.73 3.40
CA ARG A 218 -4.71 10.82 2.17
C ARG A 218 -6.22 10.96 2.40
N TYR A 219 -6.78 10.27 3.38
CA TYR A 219 -8.20 10.37 3.69
C TYR A 219 -8.51 11.40 4.78
N THR A 220 -7.56 11.73 5.66
CA THR A 220 -7.70 12.88 6.56
C THR A 220 -7.38 14.21 5.89
N ARG A 221 -6.73 14.18 4.71
CA ARG A 221 -6.21 15.34 3.98
C ARG A 221 -5.35 16.24 4.85
N SER A 222 -4.52 15.62 5.68
CA SER A 222 -3.64 16.33 6.60
C SER A 222 -2.30 15.61 6.73
N ALA A 223 -1.23 16.40 6.66
CA ALA A 223 0.12 15.92 6.96
C ALA A 223 0.45 15.97 8.46
N ARG A 224 -0.45 16.46 9.30
CA ARG A 224 -0.25 16.49 10.76
C ARG A 224 -0.67 15.17 11.38
N PRO A 225 0.23 14.44 12.06
CA PRO A 225 -0.08 13.13 12.64
C PRO A 225 -1.27 13.15 13.62
N GLU A 226 -1.48 14.26 14.32
CA GLU A 226 -2.58 14.44 15.29
C GLU A 226 -3.96 14.34 14.62
N ASP A 227 -4.06 14.78 13.38
CA ASP A 227 -5.30 14.78 12.60
C ASP A 227 -5.71 13.38 12.12
N TRP A 228 -4.76 12.41 12.11
CA TRP A 228 -5.03 11.05 11.62
C TRP A 228 -5.96 10.26 12.54
N SER A 229 -6.07 10.68 13.80
CA SER A 229 -6.99 10.09 14.76
C SER A 229 -8.45 10.07 14.29
N ARG A 230 -8.84 11.00 13.39
CA ARG A 230 -10.19 11.05 12.78
C ARG A 230 -10.52 9.81 11.95
N ALA A 231 -9.52 9.12 11.42
CA ALA A 231 -9.69 7.91 10.63
C ALA A 231 -9.68 6.62 11.46
N LEU A 232 -9.27 6.67 12.73
CA LEU A 232 -9.19 5.49 13.59
C LEU A 232 -10.53 4.74 13.75
N PRO A 233 -11.70 5.40 13.86
CA PRO A 233 -12.97 4.66 13.91
C PRO A 233 -13.19 3.70 12.73
N PHE A 234 -12.75 4.06 11.51
CA PHE A 234 -12.82 3.24 10.31
C PHE A 234 -11.83 2.07 10.38
N ALA A 235 -10.57 2.34 10.75
CA ALA A 235 -9.56 1.30 10.96
C ALA A 235 -10.02 0.28 12.02
N HIS A 236 -10.56 0.74 13.13
CA HIS A 236 -11.09 -0.09 14.19
C HIS A 236 -12.32 -0.91 13.76
N ALA A 237 -13.19 -0.36 12.89
CA ALA A 237 -14.32 -1.09 12.36
C ALA A 237 -13.85 -2.24 11.45
N LEU A 238 -12.90 -2.00 10.54
CA LEU A 238 -12.31 -3.05 9.70
C LEU A 238 -11.61 -4.11 10.55
N GLN A 239 -10.85 -3.70 11.56
CA GLN A 239 -10.13 -4.60 12.44
C GLN A 239 -11.08 -5.50 13.25
N ARG A 240 -12.22 -4.97 13.73
CA ARG A 240 -13.24 -5.77 14.42
C ARG A 240 -13.99 -6.71 13.48
N SER A 241 -14.31 -6.25 12.26
CA SER A 241 -15.09 -7.05 11.29
C SER A 241 -14.24 -8.14 10.63
N PHE A 242 -12.95 -7.86 10.39
CA PHE A 242 -12.06 -8.73 9.62
C PHE A 242 -10.67 -8.87 10.26
N PRO A 243 -10.57 -9.29 11.54
CA PRO A 243 -9.30 -9.29 12.28
C PRO A 243 -8.20 -10.12 11.59
N GLY A 244 -8.60 -11.17 10.86
CA GLY A 244 -7.70 -12.03 10.12
C GLY A 244 -7.24 -11.48 8.77
N ASN A 245 -7.74 -10.33 8.32
CA ASN A 245 -7.54 -9.83 6.95
C ASN A 245 -7.06 -8.38 6.92
N VAL A 246 -6.70 -7.79 8.06
CA VAL A 246 -6.16 -6.43 8.11
C VAL A 246 -4.64 -6.48 8.05
N LEU A 247 -4.08 -5.67 7.15
CA LEU A 247 -2.66 -5.44 6.94
C LEU A 247 -2.31 -4.00 7.28
N SER A 248 -1.05 -3.72 7.62
CA SER A 248 -0.59 -2.35 7.82
C SER A 248 0.82 -2.15 7.28
N GLY A 249 1.17 -0.89 6.99
CA GLY A 249 2.46 -0.51 6.45
C GLY A 249 2.62 1.00 6.43
N THR A 250 3.83 1.48 6.12
CA THR A 250 4.18 2.89 6.15
C THR A 250 3.78 3.65 4.90
N ASP A 251 3.58 2.97 3.77
CA ASP A 251 3.43 3.56 2.43
C ASP A 251 4.65 4.43 2.04
N ARG A 252 5.83 4.10 2.63
CA ARG A 252 7.09 4.79 2.33
C ARG A 252 7.44 4.67 0.82
N PRO A 253 8.02 5.69 0.18
CA PRO A 253 8.39 7.00 0.70
C PRO A 253 7.28 8.06 0.57
N ARG A 254 6.06 7.71 0.22
CA ARG A 254 4.90 8.60 0.01
C ARG A 254 5.20 9.74 -0.99
N PRO A 255 5.64 9.41 -2.21
CA PRO A 255 6.19 10.38 -3.16
C PRO A 255 5.18 11.43 -3.65
N ASN A 256 3.89 11.15 -3.53
CA ASN A 256 2.80 12.04 -3.96
C ASN A 256 2.07 12.73 -2.79
N MET A 257 2.61 12.68 -1.57
CA MET A 257 2.01 13.32 -0.40
C MET A 257 1.87 14.84 -0.59
N ASN A 258 2.87 15.48 -1.20
CA ASN A 258 2.83 16.92 -1.48
C ASN A 258 1.63 17.32 -2.36
N THR A 259 1.26 16.49 -3.36
CA THR A 259 0.12 16.78 -4.23
C THR A 259 -1.19 16.81 -3.45
N VAL A 260 -1.36 15.91 -2.48
CA VAL A 260 -2.56 15.85 -1.62
C VAL A 260 -2.63 17.03 -0.67
N ILE A 261 -1.47 17.47 -0.15
CA ILE A 261 -1.37 18.60 0.80
C ILE A 261 -1.52 19.93 0.07
N LEU A 262 -0.89 20.09 -1.10
CA LEU A 262 -0.89 21.34 -1.87
C LEU A 262 -2.23 21.61 -2.56
N THR A 263 -3.00 20.59 -2.91
CA THR A 263 -4.33 20.74 -3.52
C THR A 263 -5.47 20.92 -2.52
N GLY A 264 -5.24 20.69 -1.23
CA GLY A 264 -6.25 20.74 -0.18
C GLY A 264 -5.88 21.63 1.00
N ARG A 265 -6.19 22.92 0.94
CA ARG A 265 -6.40 23.83 2.09
C ARG A 265 -5.42 23.72 3.26
N GLY A 266 -4.28 24.34 3.18
CA GLY A 266 -3.39 24.57 4.31
C GLY A 266 -1.95 24.78 3.87
N ASN A 267 -1.18 25.51 4.66
CA ASN A 267 0.24 25.61 4.46
C ASN A 267 0.85 24.20 4.61
N PRO A 268 1.78 23.80 3.71
CA PRO A 268 2.50 22.55 3.90
C PRO A 268 3.17 22.58 5.28
N PRO A 269 3.25 21.45 5.98
CA PRO A 269 3.94 21.39 7.26
C PRO A 269 5.41 21.74 7.07
N ASN A 270 6.01 22.43 8.03
CA ASN A 270 7.44 22.75 8.03
C ASN A 270 8.32 21.46 7.99
N LYS A 271 7.74 20.34 8.40
CA LYS A 271 8.38 19.02 8.39
C LYS A 271 7.35 17.96 7.96
N MET A 272 7.70 17.14 6.98
CA MET A 272 6.88 15.99 6.59
C MET A 272 6.97 14.90 7.66
N PRO A 273 5.84 14.26 8.04
CA PRO A 273 5.87 13.12 8.96
C PRO A 273 6.78 12.02 8.40
N ASN A 274 7.59 11.45 9.27
CA ASN A 274 8.44 10.32 8.92
C ASN A 274 7.77 8.99 9.27
N ASP A 275 8.48 7.88 9.04
CA ASP A 275 7.90 6.55 9.22
C ASP A 275 7.68 6.18 10.70
N GLY A 276 8.47 6.74 11.61
CA GLY A 276 8.23 6.64 13.04
C GLY A 276 6.96 7.37 13.48
N ASP A 277 6.64 8.51 12.85
CA ASP A 277 5.36 9.21 13.09
C ASP A 277 4.18 8.37 12.58
N ILE A 278 4.30 7.73 11.38
CA ILE A 278 3.29 6.79 10.89
C ILE A 278 3.09 5.65 11.89
N ALA A 279 4.16 5.07 12.39
CA ALA A 279 4.07 3.97 13.35
C ALA A 279 3.40 4.41 14.67
N ASN A 280 3.80 5.54 15.23
CA ASN A 280 3.31 6.02 16.52
C ASN A 280 1.86 6.55 16.47
N PHE A 281 1.50 7.29 15.42
CA PHE A 281 0.21 7.98 15.32
C PHE A 281 -0.82 7.23 14.48
N TRP A 282 -0.41 6.20 13.73
CA TRP A 282 -1.32 5.42 12.89
C TRP A 282 -1.26 3.92 13.15
N ILE A 283 -0.11 3.25 12.94
CA ILE A 283 -0.04 1.78 13.04
C ILE A 283 -0.42 1.30 14.45
N TRP A 284 0.22 1.85 15.48
CA TRP A 284 -0.05 1.47 16.87
C TRP A 284 -1.47 1.81 17.35
N PRO A 285 -2.01 3.02 17.10
CA PRO A 285 -3.41 3.31 17.42
C PRO A 285 -4.43 2.48 16.64
N SER A 286 -4.17 2.14 15.35
CA SER A 286 -5.05 1.26 14.58
C SER A 286 -5.16 -0.15 15.16
N ALA A 287 -4.14 -0.60 15.85
CA ALA A 287 -4.14 -1.85 16.64
C ALA A 287 -4.73 -1.68 18.05
N HIS A 288 -5.51 -0.63 18.32
CA HIS A 288 -6.06 -0.31 19.63
C HIS A 288 -4.98 -0.19 20.75
N LYS A 289 -3.72 0.01 20.39
CA LYS A 289 -2.56 -0.06 21.27
C LYS A 289 -2.46 -1.41 22.00
N ASP A 290 -2.85 -2.47 21.32
CA ASP A 290 -2.82 -3.86 21.79
C ASP A 290 -1.76 -4.65 21.01
N ALA A 291 -0.86 -5.33 21.74
CA ALA A 291 0.27 -6.03 21.15
C ALA A 291 -0.14 -7.28 20.34
N GLU A 292 -1.22 -7.97 20.73
CA GLU A 292 -1.70 -9.15 20.03
C GLU A 292 -2.40 -8.75 18.71
N ILE A 293 -3.18 -7.68 18.73
CA ILE A 293 -3.78 -7.11 17.51
C ILE A 293 -2.68 -6.60 16.58
N LEU A 294 -1.67 -5.92 17.10
CA LEU A 294 -0.52 -5.46 16.31
C LEU A 294 0.22 -6.64 15.68
N LYS A 295 0.46 -7.71 16.43
CA LYS A 295 1.06 -8.95 15.93
C LYS A 295 0.21 -9.59 14.84
N GLN A 296 -1.11 -9.61 15.02
CA GLN A 296 -2.03 -10.11 14.00
C GLN A 296 -1.86 -9.33 12.69
N MET A 297 -1.85 -7.99 12.76
CA MET A 297 -1.77 -7.10 11.60
C MET A 297 -0.41 -7.12 10.90
N LEU A 298 0.70 -7.20 11.65
CA LEU A 298 2.04 -7.06 11.10
C LEU A 298 2.78 -8.39 10.90
N VAL A 299 2.31 -9.48 11.52
CA VAL A 299 3.04 -10.77 11.45
C VAL A 299 2.16 -11.86 10.86
N VAL A 300 0.98 -12.11 11.43
CA VAL A 300 0.16 -13.28 11.07
C VAL A 300 -0.54 -13.07 9.74
N ASN A 301 -1.21 -11.94 9.57
CA ASN A 301 -1.98 -11.66 8.35
C ASN A 301 -1.12 -11.53 7.09
N PRO A 302 0.03 -10.79 7.09
CA PRO A 302 0.88 -10.71 5.92
C PRO A 302 1.36 -12.07 5.41
N ARG A 303 1.64 -13.02 6.32
CA ARG A 303 2.11 -14.37 5.96
C ARG A 303 1.08 -15.25 5.27
N LYS A 304 -0.20 -14.87 5.26
CA LYS A 304 -1.23 -15.55 4.46
C LYS A 304 -1.06 -15.29 2.97
N LEU A 305 -0.47 -14.14 2.62
CA LEU A 305 -0.32 -13.68 1.24
C LEU A 305 1.13 -13.75 0.76
N TYR A 306 2.09 -13.58 1.67
CA TYR A 306 3.50 -13.42 1.35
C TYR A 306 4.36 -14.45 2.10
N PRO A 307 5.10 -15.31 1.39
CA PRO A 307 6.01 -16.29 1.99
C PRO A 307 7.35 -15.63 2.33
N PHE A 308 7.45 -15.01 3.50
CA PHE A 308 8.72 -14.53 4.01
C PHE A 308 9.54 -15.70 4.58
N LYS A 309 10.86 -15.68 4.37
CA LYS A 309 11.75 -16.56 5.11
C LYS A 309 11.68 -16.21 6.61
N ALA A 310 11.68 -17.23 7.44
CA ALA A 310 11.65 -17.08 8.89
C ALA A 310 12.96 -16.48 9.40
#